data_3c5b9a5ec99a6f46c5e110b47dfe7e98
#
_entry.id   3c5b9a5ec99a6f46c5e110b47dfe7e98
#
_cell.length_a   1.000
_cell.length_b   1.000
_cell.length_c   1.000
_cell.angle_alpha   90.00
_cell.angle_beta   90.00
_cell.angle_gamma   90.00
#
_symmetry.space_group_name_H-M   'P 1'
#
loop_
_entity.id
_entity.type
_entity.pdbx_description
1 polymer ?
#
loop_
_entity_poly.entity_id
_entity_poly.type
_entity_poly.pdbx_seq_one_letter_code
_entity_poly.pdbx_strand_id
1 'polypeptide(L)'
;MKKSVYFLIAIVIVLIMSFNMNSDKLDVKVYETSSSGNKLKPIQSFIPCKNKVVININPETQFQTITGIGGSFTESSAYLFKNLSLENQSKILEAYFGDNGAKYSLTRTHINSCDFSLNHYAYAKVPGDSLLTSFDISHDKEYLIPMIQRAQQVSTDGFKIISSPWTAPPWMKDNNSWIGGRLLPRYYDTWALYFSKYIQSYRQEGLNVWGITVENEPLGNGNNWESMHYTPDEMTRFVTQYLGPQLEKDGLSDIKILGYDQNRDHLKEWVNAMYESPEVSKYFSGTAIHWYASTQEVFEDALQFAHAKAPDKYLIETEGCIDAEIPHWKDDVWYWSEEATDWGWDWASESEKHLHPKYTPTFRYAKDMIGCLNNWVDGWIDWNLILD
;
A
#
# COMPACT_ATOMS: atom_id res chain seq x y z
N MET A 1 8.17 32.61 64.71
CA MET A 1 6.93 31.86 64.35
C MET A 1 6.33 32.27 62.99
N LYS A 2 6.19 33.55 62.64
CA LYS A 2 5.55 33.93 61.34
C LYS A 2 6.34 33.50 60.09
N LYS A 3 7.66 33.49 60.09
CA LYS A 3 8.47 33.07 58.92
C LYS A 3 8.38 31.58 58.63
N SER A 4 8.24 30.72 59.65
CA SER A 4 8.11 29.27 59.48
C SER A 4 6.76 28.86 58.92
N VAL A 5 5.67 29.61 59.20
CA VAL A 5 4.35 29.36 58.68
C VAL A 5 4.25 29.65 57.15
N TYR A 6 4.90 30.74 56.71
CA TYR A 6 4.95 31.08 55.28
C TYR A 6 5.77 30.06 54.47
N PHE A 7 6.82 29.48 55.06
CA PHE A 7 7.61 28.45 54.40
C PHE A 7 6.84 27.14 54.28
N LEU A 8 6.06 26.75 55.28
CA LEU A 8 5.20 25.58 55.22
C LEU A 8 4.05 25.77 54.20
N ILE A 9 3.44 26.93 54.14
CA ILE A 9 2.38 27.24 53.16
C ILE A 9 2.94 27.25 51.75
N ALA A 10 4.14 27.77 51.51
CA ALA A 10 4.80 27.73 50.21
C ALA A 10 5.13 26.30 49.76
N ILE A 11 5.58 25.40 50.65
CA ILE A 11 5.84 24.00 50.36
C ILE A 11 4.53 23.25 50.05
N VAL A 12 3.43 23.51 50.78
CA VAL A 12 2.14 22.89 50.50
C VAL A 12 1.56 23.36 49.16
N ILE A 13 1.73 24.64 48.80
CA ILE A 13 1.29 25.16 47.48
C ILE A 13 2.12 24.57 46.37
N VAL A 14 3.44 24.39 46.51
CA VAL A 14 4.31 23.73 45.56
C VAL A 14 3.95 22.23 45.41
N LEU A 15 3.65 21.56 46.52
CA LEU A 15 3.17 20.16 46.51
C LEU A 15 1.78 20.03 45.89
N ILE A 16 0.87 20.98 46.09
CA ILE A 16 -0.45 20.96 45.44
C ILE A 16 -0.34 21.30 43.95
N MET A 17 0.57 22.18 43.53
CA MET A 17 0.84 22.44 42.12
C MET A 17 1.53 21.28 41.42
N SER A 18 2.29 20.46 42.14
CA SER A 18 2.92 19.25 41.57
C SER A 18 1.96 18.06 41.35
N PHE A 19 0.75 18.10 41.94
CA PHE A 19 -0.25 17.05 41.79
C PHE A 19 -1.34 17.34 40.75
N ASN A 20 -1.34 18.51 40.13
CA ASN A 20 -2.15 18.78 38.96
C ASN A 20 -1.36 18.51 37.66
N MET A 21 -0.72 17.36 37.54
CA MET A 21 -0.52 16.75 36.24
C MET A 21 -1.90 16.29 35.79
N ASN A 22 -2.58 17.10 35.01
CA ASN A 22 -3.62 16.60 34.14
C ASN A 22 -2.97 15.47 33.33
N SER A 23 -3.19 14.23 33.75
CA SER A 23 -3.07 13.13 32.84
C SER A 23 -4.17 13.39 31.80
N ASP A 24 -3.79 13.93 30.64
CA ASP A 24 -4.68 13.94 29.51
C ASP A 24 -5.19 12.51 29.35
N LYS A 25 -6.44 12.30 29.70
CA LYS A 25 -7.06 10.99 29.53
C LYS A 25 -7.11 10.75 28.04
N LEU A 26 -6.33 9.79 27.57
CA LEU A 26 -6.45 9.31 26.20
C LEU A 26 -7.90 8.89 25.94
N ASP A 27 -8.50 9.46 24.90
CA ASP A 27 -9.79 8.97 24.39
C ASP A 27 -9.52 7.68 23.61
N VAL A 28 -9.84 6.54 24.22
CA VAL A 28 -9.60 5.22 23.66
C VAL A 28 -10.91 4.64 23.15
N LYS A 29 -11.00 4.42 21.85
CA LYS A 29 -12.08 3.67 21.20
C LYS A 29 -11.61 2.25 20.93
N VAL A 30 -12.39 1.27 21.35
CA VAL A 30 -12.09 -0.15 21.14
C VAL A 30 -13.15 -0.78 20.26
N TYR A 31 -12.70 -1.50 19.24
CA TYR A 31 -13.55 -2.31 18.37
C TYR A 31 -13.10 -3.76 18.47
N GLU A 32 -14.04 -4.67 18.56
CA GLU A 32 -13.78 -6.10 18.71
C GLU A 32 -14.33 -6.88 17.53
N THR A 33 -13.48 -7.75 16.98
CA THR A 33 -13.89 -8.88 16.14
C THR A 33 -13.54 -10.16 16.90
N SER A 34 -14.50 -11.05 17.12
CA SER A 34 -14.27 -12.24 17.92
C SER A 34 -15.18 -13.41 17.50
N SER A 35 -14.80 -14.62 17.91
CA SER A 35 -15.58 -15.84 17.68
C SER A 35 -16.96 -15.84 18.36
N SER A 36 -17.24 -14.88 19.26
CA SER A 36 -18.57 -14.68 19.85
C SER A 36 -19.56 -13.97 18.92
N GLY A 37 -19.16 -13.66 17.69
CA GLY A 37 -19.98 -13.03 16.66
C GLY A 37 -19.86 -11.50 16.60
N ASN A 38 -18.94 -10.89 17.35
CA ASN A 38 -18.65 -9.47 17.20
C ASN A 38 -17.85 -9.23 15.91
N LYS A 39 -18.33 -8.29 15.07
CA LYS A 39 -17.67 -7.85 13.82
C LYS A 39 -17.47 -6.34 13.90
N LEU A 40 -16.24 -5.89 14.16
CA LEU A 40 -15.88 -4.48 14.38
C LEU A 40 -16.85 -3.76 15.35
N LYS A 41 -17.31 -4.49 16.38
CA LYS A 41 -18.28 -3.97 17.34
C LYS A 41 -17.60 -3.00 18.30
N PRO A 42 -18.10 -1.76 18.47
CA PRO A 42 -17.57 -0.83 19.45
C PRO A 42 -17.82 -1.38 20.87
N ILE A 43 -16.78 -1.43 21.69
CA ILE A 43 -16.83 -1.88 23.08
C ILE A 43 -16.82 -0.65 23.97
N GLN A 44 -17.90 -0.46 24.72
CA GLN A 44 -18.08 0.68 25.63
C GLN A 44 -17.71 0.38 27.08
N SER A 45 -17.60 -0.91 27.45
CA SER A 45 -17.27 -1.33 28.80
C SER A 45 -16.43 -2.59 28.81
N PHE A 46 -15.53 -2.70 29.78
CA PHE A 46 -14.66 -3.85 29.96
C PHE A 46 -15.06 -4.65 31.21
N ILE A 47 -15.08 -5.97 31.06
CA ILE A 47 -15.26 -6.87 32.19
C ILE A 47 -13.90 -7.00 32.89
N PRO A 48 -13.84 -6.78 34.23
CA PRO A 48 -12.60 -7.00 34.96
C PRO A 48 -12.09 -8.43 34.80
N CYS A 49 -10.83 -8.57 34.37
CA CYS A 49 -10.16 -9.85 34.15
C CYS A 49 -8.96 -10.01 35.11
N LYS A 50 -8.70 -11.26 35.55
CA LYS A 50 -7.52 -11.55 36.38
C LYS A 50 -6.21 -11.42 35.61
N ASN A 51 -6.21 -11.78 34.34
CA ASN A 51 -5.05 -11.66 33.47
C ASN A 51 -5.20 -10.37 32.67
N LYS A 52 -4.37 -9.39 32.97
CA LYS A 52 -4.36 -8.08 32.28
C LYS A 52 -3.25 -8.04 31.27
N VAL A 53 -3.58 -7.66 30.04
CA VAL A 53 -2.61 -7.14 29.10
C VAL A 53 -2.51 -5.63 29.32
N VAL A 54 -1.32 -5.13 29.54
CA VAL A 54 -1.06 -3.70 29.73
C VAL A 54 -0.37 -3.15 28.50
N ILE A 55 -0.99 -2.15 27.87
CA ILE A 55 -0.39 -1.40 26.77
C ILE A 55 0.11 -0.08 27.35
N ASN A 56 1.41 0.15 27.27
CA ASN A 56 2.02 1.42 27.68
C ASN A 56 2.18 2.30 26.44
N ILE A 57 1.57 3.47 26.46
CA ILE A 57 1.71 4.47 25.39
C ILE A 57 2.59 5.59 25.91
N ASN A 58 3.70 5.86 25.21
CA ASN A 58 4.56 6.99 25.49
C ASN A 58 4.49 7.97 24.31
N PRO A 59 3.72 9.07 24.42
CA PRO A 59 3.53 10.02 23.33
C PRO A 59 4.80 10.84 23.03
N GLU A 60 5.78 10.86 23.92
CA GLU A 60 7.05 11.55 23.72
C GLU A 60 8.02 10.76 22.81
N THR A 61 7.76 9.47 22.62
CA THR A 61 8.56 8.64 21.73
C THR A 61 7.91 8.61 20.35
N GLN A 62 8.56 9.20 19.36
CA GLN A 62 8.09 9.27 17.98
C GLN A 62 8.92 8.34 17.09
N PHE A 63 8.26 7.71 16.12
CA PHE A 63 8.84 6.85 15.10
C PHE A 63 8.59 7.46 13.71
N GLN A 64 8.35 6.63 12.69
CA GLN A 64 8.02 7.10 11.35
C GLN A 64 6.68 7.86 11.30
N THR A 65 6.54 8.73 10.31
CA THR A 65 5.25 9.35 9.98
C THR A 65 4.48 8.44 9.04
N ILE A 66 3.25 8.07 9.41
CA ILE A 66 2.43 7.22 8.57
C ILE A 66 1.96 7.99 7.33
N THR A 67 2.31 7.49 6.15
CA THR A 67 1.95 8.06 4.86
C THR A 67 0.47 7.83 4.54
N GLY A 68 -0.06 6.68 4.93
CA GLY A 68 -1.47 6.32 4.80
C GLY A 68 -1.71 4.83 4.80
N ILE A 69 -2.99 4.46 4.87
CA ILE A 69 -3.49 3.08 4.73
C ILE A 69 -4.63 3.10 3.73
N GLY A 70 -4.76 2.05 2.90
CA GLY A 70 -5.84 1.98 1.93
C GLY A 70 -5.89 0.70 1.11
N GLY A 71 -6.41 0.82 -0.11
CA GLY A 71 -6.56 -0.29 -1.05
C GLY A 71 -6.48 0.16 -2.50
N SER A 72 -6.48 -0.80 -3.42
CA SER A 72 -6.16 -0.57 -4.82
C SER A 72 -7.40 -0.50 -5.70
N PHE A 73 -7.43 0.51 -6.54
CA PHE A 73 -8.38 0.63 -7.65
C PHE A 73 -7.88 -0.17 -8.84
N THR A 74 -8.59 -1.24 -9.22
CA THR A 74 -8.35 -2.00 -10.45
C THR A 74 -9.51 -1.84 -11.42
N GLU A 75 -9.28 -2.14 -12.70
CA GLU A 75 -10.35 -2.09 -13.69
C GLU A 75 -11.49 -3.07 -13.36
N SER A 76 -11.17 -4.29 -12.89
CA SER A 76 -12.17 -5.27 -12.46
C SER A 76 -13.01 -4.76 -11.29
N SER A 77 -12.37 -4.18 -10.26
CA SER A 77 -13.10 -3.53 -9.15
C SER A 77 -14.00 -2.41 -9.65
N ALA A 78 -13.52 -1.58 -10.56
CA ALA A 78 -14.29 -0.47 -11.10
C ALA A 78 -15.46 -0.93 -11.99
N TYR A 79 -15.26 -2.01 -12.76
CA TYR A 79 -16.31 -2.65 -13.54
C TYR A 79 -17.42 -3.21 -12.64
N LEU A 80 -17.06 -3.98 -11.61
CA LEU A 80 -18.01 -4.49 -10.63
C LEU A 80 -18.76 -3.34 -9.94
N PHE A 81 -18.03 -2.33 -9.48
CA PHE A 81 -18.60 -1.16 -8.84
C PHE A 81 -19.65 -0.46 -9.72
N LYS A 82 -19.35 -0.23 -11.00
CA LYS A 82 -20.29 0.41 -11.95
C LYS A 82 -21.58 -0.39 -12.12
N ASN A 83 -21.52 -1.72 -12.00
CA ASN A 83 -22.67 -2.62 -12.17
C ASN A 83 -23.53 -2.78 -10.91
N LEU A 84 -23.08 -2.27 -9.76
CA LEU A 84 -23.87 -2.24 -8.53
C LEU A 84 -24.93 -1.15 -8.56
N SER A 85 -25.97 -1.30 -7.72
CA SER A 85 -26.94 -0.22 -7.48
C SER A 85 -26.25 1.03 -6.92
N LEU A 86 -26.79 2.22 -7.21
CA LEU A 86 -26.25 3.47 -6.66
C LEU A 86 -26.18 3.48 -5.12
N GLU A 87 -27.13 2.81 -4.47
CA GLU A 87 -27.11 2.64 -3.01
C GLU A 87 -25.89 1.84 -2.56
N ASN A 88 -25.62 0.70 -3.19
CA ASN A 88 -24.45 -0.14 -2.84
C ASN A 88 -23.14 0.55 -3.18
N GLN A 89 -23.05 1.23 -4.33
CA GLN A 89 -21.90 2.05 -4.66
C GLN A 89 -21.61 3.11 -3.58
N SER A 90 -22.64 3.80 -3.11
CA SER A 90 -22.49 4.82 -2.05
C SER A 90 -22.06 4.19 -0.72
N LYS A 91 -22.61 3.02 -0.34
CA LYS A 91 -22.21 2.29 0.86
C LYS A 91 -20.74 1.87 0.83
N ILE A 92 -20.26 1.38 -0.31
CA ILE A 92 -18.87 0.97 -0.49
C ILE A 92 -17.94 2.18 -0.35
N LEU A 93 -18.23 3.27 -1.06
CA LEU A 93 -17.39 4.46 -1.00
C LEU A 93 -17.38 5.07 0.41
N GLU A 94 -18.53 5.13 1.09
CA GLU A 94 -18.61 5.61 2.47
C GLU A 94 -17.81 4.69 3.43
N ALA A 95 -17.87 3.37 3.24
CA ALA A 95 -17.15 2.42 4.08
C ALA A 95 -15.62 2.55 3.95
N TYR A 96 -15.11 2.80 2.74
CA TYR A 96 -13.68 2.94 2.52
C TYR A 96 -13.17 4.38 2.73
N PHE A 97 -13.87 5.39 2.23
CA PHE A 97 -13.35 6.76 2.11
C PHE A 97 -14.10 7.79 2.98
N GLY A 98 -15.30 7.44 3.46
CA GLY A 98 -16.14 8.36 4.23
C GLY A 98 -15.67 8.57 5.67
N ASP A 99 -16.18 9.63 6.30
CA ASP A 99 -15.82 10.04 7.66
C ASP A 99 -16.15 9.01 8.73
N ASN A 100 -17.16 8.18 8.50
CA ASN A 100 -17.59 7.11 9.40
C ASN A 100 -17.02 5.74 8.99
N GLY A 101 -16.25 5.68 7.92
CA GLY A 101 -15.62 4.48 7.38
C GLY A 101 -14.16 4.32 7.79
N ALA A 102 -13.41 3.59 6.95
CA ALA A 102 -11.98 3.34 7.17
C ALA A 102 -11.08 4.56 6.89
N LYS A 103 -11.60 5.60 6.21
CA LYS A 103 -10.86 6.82 5.83
C LYS A 103 -9.56 6.52 5.09
N TYR A 104 -9.63 5.70 4.06
CA TYR A 104 -8.46 5.38 3.26
C TYR A 104 -7.78 6.65 2.73
N SER A 105 -6.49 6.76 2.99
CA SER A 105 -5.68 7.96 2.70
C SER A 105 -4.51 7.69 1.75
N LEU A 106 -4.25 6.41 1.44
CA LEU A 106 -3.24 5.97 0.49
C LEU A 106 -3.85 4.88 -0.38
N THR A 107 -3.76 5.04 -1.71
CA THR A 107 -4.36 4.10 -2.65
C THR A 107 -3.37 3.75 -3.76
N ARG A 108 -3.64 2.66 -4.46
CA ARG A 108 -2.88 2.25 -5.64
C ARG A 108 -3.77 2.09 -6.85
N THR A 109 -3.23 2.26 -8.05
CA THR A 109 -3.87 1.92 -9.31
C THR A 109 -2.83 1.49 -10.34
N HIS A 110 -3.28 0.88 -11.43
CA HIS A 110 -2.37 0.39 -12.46
C HIS A 110 -2.15 1.39 -13.61
N ILE A 111 -1.02 1.28 -14.29
CA ILE A 111 -0.68 1.94 -15.55
C ILE A 111 -0.72 0.87 -16.65
N ASN A 112 -1.53 1.03 -17.69
CA ASN A 112 -1.93 -0.02 -18.63
C ASN A 112 -2.77 -1.11 -17.93
N SER A 113 -2.98 -2.25 -18.60
CA SER A 113 -3.64 -3.40 -17.99
C SER A 113 -2.77 -4.05 -16.89
N CYS A 114 -3.45 -4.70 -15.95
CA CYS A 114 -2.88 -5.56 -14.92
C CYS A 114 -3.64 -6.90 -14.91
N ASP A 115 -3.27 -7.81 -14.04
CA ASP A 115 -3.93 -9.11 -13.84
C ASP A 115 -5.42 -9.01 -13.49
N PHE A 116 -5.85 -7.87 -12.91
CA PHE A 116 -7.25 -7.53 -12.65
C PHE A 116 -7.80 -6.50 -13.64
N SER A 117 -7.47 -6.66 -14.92
CA SER A 117 -8.09 -5.92 -16.02
C SER A 117 -8.99 -6.83 -16.85
N LEU A 118 -9.98 -6.25 -17.53
CA LEU A 118 -10.94 -7.00 -18.36
C LEU A 118 -10.26 -7.60 -19.61
N ASN A 119 -9.22 -6.93 -20.10
CA ASN A 119 -8.41 -7.34 -21.24
C ASN A 119 -7.04 -6.69 -21.18
N HIS A 120 -6.07 -7.21 -21.92
CA HIS A 120 -4.79 -6.53 -22.12
C HIS A 120 -4.97 -5.21 -22.88
N TYR A 121 -4.42 -4.14 -22.39
CA TYR A 121 -4.38 -2.84 -23.07
C TYR A 121 -3.18 -2.00 -22.69
N ALA A 122 -2.86 -1.04 -23.55
CA ALA A 122 -1.88 0.01 -23.27
C ALA A 122 -2.34 1.32 -23.91
N TYR A 123 -1.85 2.45 -23.38
CA TYR A 123 -2.21 3.78 -23.89
C TYR A 123 -1.47 4.14 -25.19
N ALA A 124 -0.38 3.46 -25.51
CA ALA A 124 0.35 3.64 -26.79
C ALA A 124 0.27 2.35 -27.63
N LYS A 125 -0.72 2.30 -28.52
CA LYS A 125 -1.05 1.11 -29.32
C LYS A 125 -0.25 1.00 -30.61
N VAL A 126 0.38 2.08 -31.08
CA VAL A 126 1.09 2.14 -32.37
C VAL A 126 2.54 1.73 -32.19
N PRO A 127 2.98 0.58 -32.76
CA PRO A 127 4.38 0.17 -32.67
C PRO A 127 5.36 1.19 -33.26
N GLY A 128 6.42 1.49 -32.51
CA GLY A 128 7.46 2.44 -32.94
C GLY A 128 7.11 3.92 -32.77
N ASP A 129 5.96 4.27 -32.21
CA ASP A 129 5.61 5.66 -31.85
C ASP A 129 6.43 6.14 -30.64
N SER A 130 7.73 6.38 -30.87
CA SER A 130 8.65 6.78 -29.78
C SER A 130 8.35 8.17 -29.20
N LEU A 131 7.61 9.01 -29.89
CA LEU A 131 7.16 10.31 -29.39
C LEU A 131 5.79 10.24 -28.69
N LEU A 132 5.18 9.06 -28.67
CA LEU A 132 3.88 8.81 -28.06
C LEU A 132 2.80 9.80 -28.52
N THR A 133 2.77 10.05 -29.83
CA THR A 133 1.77 10.95 -30.46
C THR A 133 0.38 10.36 -30.41
N SER A 134 0.25 9.04 -30.33
CA SER A 134 -0.98 8.29 -30.24
C SER A 134 -1.35 7.89 -28.79
N PHE A 135 -0.70 8.47 -27.78
CA PHE A 135 -0.97 8.17 -26.37
C PHE A 135 -2.37 8.60 -25.97
N ASP A 136 -3.15 7.65 -25.44
CA ASP A 136 -4.57 7.88 -25.11
C ASP A 136 -5.02 7.03 -23.93
N ILE A 137 -5.50 7.68 -22.85
CA ILE A 137 -6.06 7.06 -21.63
C ILE A 137 -7.57 6.84 -21.69
N SER A 138 -8.19 6.92 -22.88
CA SER A 138 -9.65 6.82 -23.02
C SER A 138 -10.21 5.51 -22.45
N HIS A 139 -9.43 4.44 -22.44
CA HIS A 139 -9.81 3.16 -21.84
C HIS A 139 -10.17 3.32 -20.35
N ASP A 140 -9.33 3.98 -19.57
CA ASP A 140 -9.53 4.16 -18.13
C ASP A 140 -10.74 5.04 -17.80
N LYS A 141 -11.18 5.88 -18.75
CA LYS A 141 -12.37 6.74 -18.58
C LYS A 141 -13.67 5.97 -18.55
N GLU A 142 -13.66 4.70 -18.92
CA GLU A 142 -14.88 3.90 -18.93
C GLU A 142 -15.29 3.45 -17.52
N TYR A 143 -14.32 2.99 -16.71
CA TYR A 143 -14.57 2.43 -15.37
C TYR A 143 -13.69 3.05 -14.30
N LEU A 144 -12.38 3.01 -14.48
CA LEU A 144 -11.38 3.27 -13.45
C LEU A 144 -11.40 4.73 -12.96
N ILE A 145 -11.24 5.68 -13.86
CA ILE A 145 -11.24 7.11 -13.55
C ILE A 145 -12.56 7.55 -12.87
N PRO A 146 -13.75 7.17 -13.38
CA PRO A 146 -15.02 7.51 -12.72
C PRO A 146 -15.14 6.97 -11.28
N MET A 147 -14.64 5.76 -11.00
CA MET A 147 -14.66 5.21 -9.64
C MET A 147 -13.76 6.03 -8.71
N ILE A 148 -12.53 6.35 -9.14
CA ILE A 148 -11.58 7.15 -8.35
C ILE A 148 -12.15 8.56 -8.08
N GLN A 149 -12.72 9.21 -9.08
CA GLN A 149 -13.35 10.54 -8.94
C GLN A 149 -14.49 10.52 -7.94
N ARG A 150 -15.32 9.48 -7.94
CA ARG A 150 -16.39 9.33 -6.96
C ARG A 150 -15.85 9.07 -5.54
N ALA A 151 -14.78 8.31 -5.40
CA ALA A 151 -14.10 8.14 -4.12
C ALA A 151 -13.56 9.48 -3.59
N GLN A 152 -12.96 10.30 -4.45
CA GLN A 152 -12.50 11.64 -4.07
C GLN A 152 -13.64 12.56 -3.58
N GLN A 153 -14.84 12.43 -4.15
CA GLN A 153 -16.00 13.23 -3.72
C GLN A 153 -16.49 12.87 -2.32
N VAL A 154 -16.28 11.62 -1.89
CA VAL A 154 -16.66 11.12 -0.55
C VAL A 154 -15.58 11.40 0.48
N SER A 155 -14.31 11.34 0.08
CA SER A 155 -13.17 11.54 0.97
C SER A 155 -13.04 13.02 1.36
N THR A 156 -13.21 13.34 2.64
CA THR A 156 -13.09 14.70 3.17
C THR A 156 -11.65 15.20 3.19
N ASP A 157 -10.73 14.32 3.56
CA ASP A 157 -9.30 14.64 3.73
C ASP A 157 -8.48 14.37 2.46
N GLY A 158 -9.10 13.77 1.43
CA GLY A 158 -8.43 13.30 0.23
C GLY A 158 -7.57 12.05 0.47
N PHE A 159 -6.99 11.54 -0.59
CA PHE A 159 -6.05 10.42 -0.53
C PHE A 159 -4.94 10.55 -1.58
N LYS A 160 -3.82 9.91 -1.31
CA LYS A 160 -2.68 9.80 -2.23
C LYS A 160 -2.91 8.63 -3.18
N ILE A 161 -2.45 8.76 -4.43
CA ILE A 161 -2.52 7.69 -5.44
C ILE A 161 -1.08 7.31 -5.83
N ILE A 162 -0.73 6.03 -5.70
CA ILE A 162 0.46 5.42 -6.28
C ILE A 162 0.03 4.66 -7.53
N SER A 163 0.73 4.85 -8.65
CA SER A 163 0.41 4.18 -9.90
C SER A 163 1.54 3.27 -10.35
N SER A 164 1.23 2.03 -10.68
CA SER A 164 2.20 0.98 -10.97
C SER A 164 1.94 0.33 -12.33
N PRO A 165 2.92 0.22 -13.25
CA PRO A 165 2.79 -0.59 -14.44
C PRO A 165 3.09 -2.07 -14.14
N TRP A 166 2.37 -2.97 -14.78
CA TRP A 166 2.66 -4.41 -14.82
C TRP A 166 3.56 -4.77 -16.00
N THR A 167 3.53 -3.96 -17.05
CA THR A 167 4.38 -4.13 -18.23
C THR A 167 4.34 -2.89 -19.13
N ALA A 168 5.41 -2.67 -19.85
CA ALA A 168 5.40 -1.78 -21.00
C ALA A 168 4.60 -2.39 -22.16
N PRO A 169 4.10 -1.59 -23.12
CA PRO A 169 3.47 -2.12 -24.33
C PRO A 169 4.37 -3.16 -25.01
N PRO A 170 3.81 -4.27 -25.53
CA PRO A 170 4.60 -5.38 -26.12
C PRO A 170 5.66 -4.94 -27.13
N TRP A 171 5.38 -3.93 -27.95
CA TRP A 171 6.32 -3.44 -28.98
C TRP A 171 7.57 -2.75 -28.43
N MET A 172 7.57 -2.40 -27.13
CA MET A 172 8.76 -1.86 -26.44
C MET A 172 9.64 -2.96 -25.85
N LYS A 173 9.20 -4.21 -25.84
CA LYS A 173 9.84 -5.35 -25.16
C LYS A 173 10.59 -6.25 -26.14
N ASP A 174 11.55 -6.99 -25.63
CA ASP A 174 12.39 -7.92 -26.41
C ASP A 174 11.63 -9.15 -26.92
N ASN A 175 10.58 -9.56 -26.18
CA ASN A 175 9.74 -10.72 -26.52
C ASN A 175 8.43 -10.34 -27.24
N ASN A 176 8.13 -9.06 -27.41
CA ASN A 176 6.89 -8.55 -28.00
C ASN A 176 5.62 -9.17 -27.40
N SER A 177 5.60 -9.39 -26.09
CA SER A 177 4.51 -10.02 -25.33
C SER A 177 4.08 -9.18 -24.14
N TRP A 178 2.83 -9.33 -23.70
CA TRP A 178 2.34 -8.78 -22.45
C TRP A 178 3.02 -9.41 -21.22
N ILE A 179 3.46 -10.66 -21.35
CA ILE A 179 3.98 -11.48 -20.26
C ILE A 179 5.48 -11.64 -20.40
N GLY A 180 6.21 -11.42 -19.28
CA GLY A 180 7.66 -11.57 -19.22
C GLY A 180 8.43 -10.61 -20.16
N GLY A 181 9.64 -10.97 -20.50
CA GLY A 181 10.52 -10.15 -21.34
C GLY A 181 11.10 -8.95 -20.61
N ARG A 182 11.85 -8.13 -21.33
CA ARG A 182 12.54 -6.95 -20.81
C ARG A 182 12.30 -5.75 -21.69
N LEU A 183 12.30 -4.57 -21.11
CA LEU A 183 12.26 -3.31 -21.86
C LEU A 183 13.53 -3.19 -22.73
N LEU A 184 13.34 -2.95 -24.02
CA LEU A 184 14.46 -2.73 -24.93
C LEU A 184 15.14 -1.39 -24.66
N PRO A 185 16.47 -1.33 -24.51
CA PRO A 185 17.18 -0.08 -24.18
C PRO A 185 16.87 1.09 -25.11
N ARG A 186 16.60 0.84 -26.40
CA ARG A 186 16.20 1.87 -27.37
C ARG A 186 14.87 2.56 -27.04
N TYR A 187 14.08 2.02 -26.11
CA TYR A 187 12.80 2.59 -25.67
C TYR A 187 12.82 3.14 -24.25
N TYR A 188 13.98 3.24 -23.61
CA TYR A 188 14.07 3.78 -22.24
C TYR A 188 13.58 5.24 -22.18
N ASP A 189 13.97 6.09 -23.14
CA ASP A 189 13.44 7.47 -23.24
C ASP A 189 11.92 7.47 -23.48
N THR A 190 11.45 6.59 -24.37
CA THR A 190 10.02 6.47 -24.68
C THR A 190 9.21 6.02 -23.46
N TRP A 191 9.73 5.05 -22.70
CA TRP A 191 9.06 4.55 -21.50
C TRP A 191 9.06 5.60 -20.38
N ALA A 192 10.12 6.36 -20.21
CA ALA A 192 10.16 7.49 -19.28
C ALA A 192 9.13 8.59 -19.67
N LEU A 193 9.04 8.91 -20.97
CA LEU A 193 8.02 9.82 -21.50
C LEU A 193 6.59 9.28 -21.27
N TYR A 194 6.41 7.97 -21.32
CA TYR A 194 5.12 7.31 -21.07
C TYR A 194 4.59 7.60 -19.67
N PHE A 195 5.42 7.48 -18.64
CA PHE A 195 5.08 7.85 -17.27
C PHE A 195 4.69 9.32 -17.17
N SER A 196 5.48 10.21 -17.78
CA SER A 196 5.18 11.64 -17.78
C SER A 196 3.81 11.93 -18.41
N LYS A 197 3.51 11.36 -19.57
CA LYS A 197 2.20 11.52 -20.24
C LYS A 197 1.05 10.96 -19.43
N TYR A 198 1.23 9.79 -18.80
CA TYR A 198 0.24 9.20 -17.92
C TYR A 198 -0.10 10.15 -16.75
N ILE A 199 0.89 10.63 -16.04
CA ILE A 199 0.71 11.54 -14.90
C ILE A 199 -0.01 12.82 -15.32
N GLN A 200 0.42 13.43 -16.43
CA GLN A 200 -0.20 14.64 -16.97
C GLN A 200 -1.66 14.40 -17.38
N SER A 201 -1.95 13.26 -18.03
CA SER A 201 -3.30 12.89 -18.43
C SER A 201 -4.22 12.67 -17.23
N TYR A 202 -3.77 12.00 -16.20
CA TYR A 202 -4.54 11.81 -14.95
C TYR A 202 -4.78 13.15 -14.23
N ARG A 203 -3.79 14.05 -14.20
CA ARG A 203 -3.96 15.42 -13.68
C ARG A 203 -5.02 16.22 -14.47
N GLN A 204 -5.11 16.04 -15.79
CA GLN A 204 -6.16 16.66 -16.60
C GLN A 204 -7.56 16.13 -16.27
N GLU A 205 -7.68 14.89 -15.81
CA GLU A 205 -8.94 14.30 -15.30
C GLU A 205 -9.21 14.67 -13.83
N GLY A 206 -8.39 15.53 -13.21
CA GLY A 206 -8.53 15.94 -11.81
C GLY A 206 -8.00 14.92 -10.81
N LEU A 207 -7.24 13.94 -11.25
CA LEU A 207 -6.63 12.91 -10.41
C LEU A 207 -5.16 13.23 -10.16
N ASN A 208 -4.81 13.54 -8.91
CA ASN A 208 -3.44 13.89 -8.56
C ASN A 208 -2.65 12.64 -8.15
N VAL A 209 -1.91 12.05 -9.09
CA VAL A 209 -0.94 10.98 -8.82
C VAL A 209 0.13 11.55 -7.89
N TRP A 210 0.27 10.95 -6.70
CA TRP A 210 1.27 11.32 -5.70
C TRP A 210 2.60 10.62 -5.92
N GLY A 211 2.56 9.37 -6.36
CA GLY A 211 3.74 8.56 -6.60
C GLY A 211 3.52 7.52 -7.68
N ILE A 212 4.61 6.93 -8.11
CA ILE A 212 4.64 5.81 -9.05
C ILE A 212 5.59 4.75 -8.54
N THR A 213 5.33 3.48 -8.87
CA THR A 213 6.38 2.46 -8.86
C THR A 213 6.94 2.28 -10.26
N VAL A 214 8.14 1.76 -10.37
CA VAL A 214 8.82 1.61 -11.67
C VAL A 214 8.26 0.44 -12.46
N GLU A 215 7.96 -0.65 -11.75
CA GLU A 215 7.38 -1.89 -12.29
C GLU A 215 6.76 -2.68 -11.16
N ASN A 216 5.57 -3.24 -11.37
CA ASN A 216 5.00 -4.24 -10.47
C ASN A 216 5.74 -5.56 -10.63
N GLU A 217 6.23 -6.12 -9.53
CA GLU A 217 6.85 -7.43 -9.47
C GLU A 217 7.95 -7.69 -10.53
N PRO A 218 9.04 -6.90 -10.51
CA PRO A 218 10.08 -6.94 -11.53
C PRO A 218 10.86 -8.26 -11.60
N LEU A 219 10.71 -9.16 -10.62
CA LEU A 219 11.25 -10.53 -10.67
C LEU A 219 10.37 -11.47 -11.51
N GLY A 220 9.15 -11.02 -11.89
CA GLY A 220 8.20 -11.77 -12.68
C GLY A 220 7.21 -12.58 -11.85
N ASN A 221 6.29 -13.22 -12.50
CA ASN A 221 5.14 -13.91 -11.92
C ASN A 221 4.91 -15.35 -12.47
N GLY A 222 5.94 -15.98 -12.99
CA GLY A 222 5.82 -17.34 -13.51
C GLY A 222 5.07 -17.46 -14.84
N ASN A 223 4.90 -16.37 -15.60
CA ASN A 223 4.20 -16.28 -16.89
C ASN A 223 2.67 -16.40 -16.80
N ASN A 224 2.07 -15.94 -15.71
CA ASN A 224 0.62 -16.05 -15.52
C ASN A 224 -0.16 -14.84 -16.06
N TRP A 225 0.32 -13.61 -15.81
CA TRP A 225 -0.32 -12.35 -16.19
C TRP A 225 0.70 -11.33 -16.69
N GLU A 226 0.27 -10.11 -16.96
CA GLU A 226 1.15 -9.02 -17.41
C GLU A 226 2.37 -8.91 -16.51
N SER A 227 3.55 -8.83 -17.13
CA SER A 227 4.81 -8.69 -16.39
C SER A 227 5.94 -8.23 -17.28
N MET A 228 6.94 -7.63 -16.66
CA MET A 228 8.19 -7.27 -17.30
C MET A 228 9.34 -7.33 -16.28
N HIS A 229 10.46 -7.93 -16.69
CA HIS A 229 11.58 -8.15 -15.79
C HIS A 229 12.53 -6.93 -15.75
N TYR A 230 12.96 -6.60 -14.54
CA TYR A 230 14.15 -5.78 -14.30
C TYR A 230 15.11 -6.52 -13.38
N THR A 231 16.41 -6.24 -13.53
CA THR A 231 17.38 -6.43 -12.46
C THR A 231 17.47 -5.16 -11.61
N PRO A 232 18.05 -5.21 -10.41
CA PRO A 232 18.30 -4.00 -9.60
C PRO A 232 19.06 -2.93 -10.37
N ASP A 233 20.12 -3.32 -11.12
CA ASP A 233 20.93 -2.41 -11.93
C ASP A 233 20.15 -1.80 -13.10
N GLU A 234 19.32 -2.57 -13.78
CA GLU A 234 18.49 -2.08 -14.88
C GLU A 234 17.47 -1.05 -14.40
N MET A 235 16.77 -1.34 -13.30
CA MET A 235 15.81 -0.39 -12.69
C MET A 235 16.53 0.88 -12.24
N THR A 236 17.65 0.74 -11.53
CA THR A 236 18.46 1.85 -11.05
C THR A 236 18.90 2.74 -12.19
N ARG A 237 19.43 2.14 -13.27
CA ARG A 237 19.82 2.88 -14.48
C ARG A 237 18.64 3.56 -15.15
N PHE A 238 17.50 2.89 -15.28
CA PHE A 238 16.30 3.47 -15.87
C PHE A 238 15.83 4.70 -15.07
N VAL A 239 15.76 4.59 -13.75
CA VAL A 239 15.33 5.70 -12.89
C VAL A 239 16.30 6.87 -12.94
N THR A 240 17.60 6.61 -12.82
CA THR A 240 18.61 7.66 -12.68
C THR A 240 18.92 8.37 -13.99
N GLN A 241 18.90 7.67 -15.12
CA GLN A 241 19.32 8.20 -16.40
C GLN A 241 18.16 8.63 -17.31
N TYR A 242 16.93 8.11 -17.07
CA TYR A 242 15.80 8.35 -17.96
C TYR A 242 14.58 8.87 -17.22
N LEU A 243 13.99 8.10 -16.29
CA LEU A 243 12.70 8.44 -15.67
C LEU A 243 12.79 9.72 -14.81
N GLY A 244 13.73 9.77 -13.89
CA GLY A 244 13.92 10.95 -13.03
C GLY A 244 14.19 12.23 -13.81
N PRO A 245 15.16 12.25 -14.74
CA PRO A 245 15.40 13.39 -15.62
C PRO A 245 14.20 13.79 -16.48
N GLN A 246 13.42 12.81 -16.99
CA GLN A 246 12.22 13.11 -17.78
C GLN A 246 11.14 13.79 -16.93
N LEU A 247 10.87 13.28 -15.74
CA LEU A 247 9.90 13.91 -14.82
C LEU A 247 10.35 15.31 -14.38
N GLU A 248 11.64 15.49 -14.09
CA GLU A 248 12.21 16.80 -13.76
C GLU A 248 12.05 17.80 -14.92
N LYS A 249 12.35 17.38 -16.14
CA LYS A 249 12.18 18.18 -17.37
C LYS A 249 10.73 18.61 -17.60
N ASP A 250 9.77 17.75 -17.30
CA ASP A 250 8.34 17.99 -17.54
C ASP A 250 7.63 18.68 -16.35
N GLY A 251 8.40 19.12 -15.32
CA GLY A 251 7.86 19.81 -14.15
C GLY A 251 7.10 18.91 -13.19
N LEU A 252 7.45 17.62 -13.15
CA LEU A 252 6.84 16.58 -12.33
C LEU A 252 7.76 16.10 -11.18
N SER A 253 8.67 16.96 -10.71
CA SER A 253 9.62 16.64 -9.63
C SER A 253 8.95 16.37 -8.27
N ASP A 254 7.67 16.70 -8.13
CA ASP A 254 6.86 16.43 -6.93
C ASP A 254 6.45 14.95 -6.83
N ILE A 255 6.46 14.21 -7.95
CA ILE A 255 6.10 12.79 -8.00
C ILE A 255 7.13 11.93 -7.26
N LYS A 256 6.63 11.06 -6.39
CA LYS A 256 7.46 10.10 -5.65
C LYS A 256 7.74 8.88 -6.51
N ILE A 257 9.01 8.60 -6.80
CA ILE A 257 9.43 7.38 -7.49
C ILE A 257 9.79 6.34 -6.43
N LEU A 258 9.03 5.25 -6.39
CA LEU A 258 9.29 4.11 -5.53
C LEU A 258 9.89 2.98 -6.37
N GLY A 259 11.01 2.45 -5.92
CA GLY A 259 11.63 1.30 -6.58
C GLY A 259 11.20 -0.02 -5.94
N TYR A 260 11.62 -1.13 -6.53
CA TYR A 260 11.36 -2.50 -6.13
C TYR A 260 9.93 -2.95 -6.46
N ASP A 261 8.94 -2.75 -5.55
CA ASP A 261 7.53 -3.14 -5.74
C ASP A 261 7.35 -4.66 -5.86
N GLN A 262 7.97 -5.41 -4.94
CA GLN A 262 8.09 -6.88 -4.96
C GLN A 262 8.10 -7.44 -3.54
N ASN A 263 7.99 -8.77 -3.43
CA ASN A 263 8.04 -9.50 -2.17
C ASN A 263 9.32 -9.26 -1.36
N ARG A 264 9.19 -9.24 -0.03
CA ARG A 264 10.23 -8.81 0.93
C ARG A 264 11.49 -9.69 1.01
N ASP A 265 11.45 -10.90 0.45
CA ASP A 265 12.54 -11.88 0.49
C ASP A 265 13.81 -11.43 -0.26
N HIS A 266 13.66 -10.63 -1.33
CA HIS A 266 14.78 -10.05 -2.09
C HIS A 266 15.06 -8.57 -1.78
N LEU A 267 14.37 -7.98 -0.80
CA LEU A 267 14.42 -6.54 -0.50
C LEU A 267 15.84 -6.00 -0.29
N LYS A 268 16.69 -6.73 0.45
CA LYS A 268 18.05 -6.26 0.77
C LYS A 268 18.93 -6.03 -0.47
N GLU A 269 18.81 -6.90 -1.47
CA GLU A 269 19.55 -6.78 -2.73
C GLU A 269 19.17 -5.50 -3.48
N TRP A 270 17.87 -5.26 -3.63
CA TRP A 270 17.35 -4.11 -4.35
C TRP A 270 17.63 -2.79 -3.64
N VAL A 271 17.47 -2.75 -2.34
CA VAL A 271 17.80 -1.58 -1.50
C VAL A 271 19.28 -1.21 -1.61
N ASN A 272 20.18 -2.21 -1.66
CA ASN A 272 21.60 -1.95 -1.85
C ASN A 272 21.88 -1.27 -3.19
N ALA A 273 21.26 -1.72 -4.27
CA ALA A 273 21.44 -1.11 -5.60
C ALA A 273 20.83 0.30 -5.69
N MET A 274 19.59 0.48 -5.23
CA MET A 274 18.87 1.75 -5.29
C MET A 274 19.50 2.85 -4.44
N TYR A 275 20.14 2.49 -3.35
CA TYR A 275 20.74 3.42 -2.39
C TYR A 275 22.26 3.24 -2.25
N GLU A 276 22.92 2.81 -3.33
CA GLU A 276 24.38 2.60 -3.36
C GLU A 276 25.15 3.89 -3.10
N SER A 277 24.71 5.01 -3.68
CA SER A 277 25.32 6.34 -3.52
C SER A 277 24.26 7.44 -3.58
N PRO A 278 24.58 8.68 -3.14
CA PRO A 278 23.69 9.83 -3.27
C PRO A 278 23.24 10.11 -4.70
N GLU A 279 24.12 9.91 -5.67
CA GLU A 279 23.84 10.13 -7.10
C GLU A 279 22.82 9.12 -7.62
N VAL A 280 22.95 7.87 -7.22
CA VAL A 280 22.03 6.79 -7.59
C VAL A 280 20.68 6.98 -6.90
N SER A 281 20.68 7.32 -5.61
CA SER A 281 19.46 7.48 -4.82
C SER A 281 18.70 8.79 -5.08
N LYS A 282 19.26 9.72 -5.87
CA LYS A 282 18.73 11.08 -6.07
C LYS A 282 17.24 11.10 -6.41
N TYR A 283 16.82 10.23 -7.32
CA TYR A 283 15.45 10.21 -7.82
C TYR A 283 14.52 9.23 -7.09
N PHE A 284 15.08 8.27 -6.34
CA PHE A 284 14.26 7.37 -5.55
C PHE A 284 13.72 8.10 -4.31
N SER A 285 12.41 8.15 -4.19
CA SER A 285 11.73 8.68 -3.01
C SER A 285 11.51 7.62 -1.93
N GLY A 286 11.49 6.33 -2.33
CA GLY A 286 11.25 5.23 -1.41
C GLY A 286 11.32 3.85 -2.07
N THR A 287 10.97 2.86 -1.27
CA THR A 287 10.90 1.45 -1.64
C THR A 287 9.48 0.94 -1.45
N ALA A 288 8.94 0.29 -2.46
CA ALA A 288 7.66 -0.41 -2.43
C ALA A 288 7.89 -1.90 -2.18
N ILE A 289 7.03 -2.52 -1.39
CA ILE A 289 7.14 -3.93 -1.00
C ILE A 289 5.79 -4.64 -1.05
N HIS A 290 5.81 -5.99 -1.19
CA HIS A 290 4.66 -6.89 -1.20
C HIS A 290 4.81 -8.01 -0.17
N TRP A 291 3.71 -8.66 0.22
CA TRP A 291 3.70 -9.60 1.32
C TRP A 291 3.70 -11.10 0.95
N TYR A 292 3.74 -11.45 -0.35
CA TYR A 292 3.44 -12.82 -0.81
C TYR A 292 4.59 -13.83 -0.66
N ALA A 293 5.81 -13.43 -0.26
CA ALA A 293 6.94 -14.36 -0.12
C ALA A 293 6.75 -15.40 0.99
N SER A 294 5.94 -15.10 2.02
CA SER A 294 5.61 -16.03 3.10
C SER A 294 4.21 -15.75 3.64
N THR A 295 3.52 -16.80 4.07
CA THR A 295 2.22 -16.69 4.72
C THR A 295 2.30 -16.29 6.18
N GLN A 296 3.49 -16.24 6.76
CA GLN A 296 3.71 -15.98 8.18
C GLN A 296 4.78 -14.92 8.48
N GLU A 297 5.83 -14.83 7.66
CA GLU A 297 6.95 -13.95 7.93
C GLU A 297 6.66 -12.51 7.49
N VAL A 298 7.04 -11.55 8.33
CA VAL A 298 7.04 -10.11 8.02
C VAL A 298 8.36 -9.67 7.40
N PHE A 299 9.41 -10.51 7.48
CA PHE A 299 10.77 -10.20 7.03
C PHE A 299 11.38 -9.00 7.75
N GLU A 300 11.26 -8.97 9.07
CA GLU A 300 11.66 -7.86 9.94
C GLU A 300 13.09 -7.39 9.70
N ASP A 301 14.04 -8.34 9.56
CA ASP A 301 15.45 -8.04 9.24
C ASP A 301 15.64 -7.30 7.92
N ALA A 302 14.81 -7.60 6.92
CA ALA A 302 14.87 -6.95 5.61
C ALA A 302 14.31 -5.54 5.68
N LEU A 303 13.20 -5.34 6.42
CA LEU A 303 12.58 -4.04 6.63
C LEU A 303 13.51 -3.10 7.43
N GLN A 304 14.07 -3.60 8.53
CA GLN A 304 15.04 -2.84 9.34
C GLN A 304 16.31 -2.49 8.54
N PHE A 305 16.78 -3.41 7.69
CA PHE A 305 17.90 -3.14 6.79
C PHE A 305 17.56 -2.03 5.78
N ALA A 306 16.38 -2.07 5.17
CA ALA A 306 15.94 -1.07 4.21
C ALA A 306 15.88 0.33 4.86
N HIS A 307 15.27 0.44 6.04
CA HIS A 307 15.24 1.69 6.79
C HIS A 307 16.64 2.16 7.20
N ALA A 308 17.49 1.27 7.71
CA ALA A 308 18.86 1.66 8.12
C ALA A 308 19.71 2.15 6.94
N LYS A 309 19.50 1.61 5.74
CA LYS A 309 20.20 2.01 4.51
C LYS A 309 19.73 3.39 3.99
N ALA A 310 18.43 3.70 4.14
CA ALA A 310 17.81 4.91 3.61
C ALA A 310 16.72 5.45 4.57
N PRO A 311 17.11 6.00 5.74
CA PRO A 311 16.16 6.32 6.82
C PRO A 311 15.23 7.52 6.50
N ASP A 312 15.56 8.31 5.50
CA ASP A 312 14.81 9.46 5.00
C ASP A 312 13.88 9.12 3.83
N LYS A 313 13.85 7.87 3.41
CA LYS A 313 13.05 7.39 2.27
C LYS A 313 11.81 6.64 2.73
N TYR A 314 10.74 6.74 1.95
CA TYR A 314 9.52 5.97 2.17
C TYR A 314 9.78 4.46 2.12
N LEU A 315 9.09 3.71 2.97
CA LEU A 315 9.02 2.26 2.90
C LEU A 315 7.54 1.87 2.97
N ILE A 316 6.96 1.49 1.83
CA ILE A 316 5.52 1.33 1.68
C ILE A 316 5.19 -0.10 1.26
N GLU A 317 4.32 -0.75 2.02
CA GLU A 317 3.63 -1.95 1.56
C GLU A 317 2.60 -1.54 0.51
N THR A 318 2.87 -1.86 -0.74
CA THR A 318 2.06 -1.41 -1.89
C THR A 318 1.05 -2.45 -2.35
N GLU A 319 1.22 -3.69 -1.92
CA GLU A 319 0.27 -4.76 -2.24
C GLU A 319 0.31 -5.91 -1.23
N GLY A 320 -0.87 -6.24 -0.70
CA GLY A 320 -1.09 -7.41 0.11
C GLY A 320 -2.57 -7.76 0.14
N CYS A 321 -2.92 -9.01 -0.13
CA CYS A 321 -4.28 -9.51 0.07
C CYS A 321 -4.25 -10.99 0.44
N ILE A 322 -5.36 -11.46 1.00
CA ILE A 322 -5.60 -12.89 1.12
C ILE A 322 -5.98 -13.40 -0.27
N ASP A 323 -5.06 -14.12 -0.87
CA ASP A 323 -5.19 -14.71 -2.19
C ASP A 323 -5.70 -16.14 -2.05
N ALA A 324 -7.02 -16.28 -1.96
CA ALA A 324 -7.67 -17.58 -1.84
C ALA A 324 -8.91 -17.66 -2.69
N GLU A 325 -8.96 -18.68 -3.49
CA GLU A 325 -10.20 -19.11 -4.07
C GLU A 325 -11.07 -19.80 -3.01
N ILE A 326 -12.11 -19.07 -2.54
CA ILE A 326 -13.17 -19.69 -1.78
C ILE A 326 -14.34 -19.92 -2.75
N PRO A 327 -14.56 -21.15 -3.19
CA PRO A 327 -15.60 -21.44 -4.18
C PRO A 327 -17.01 -21.09 -3.69
N HIS A 328 -17.20 -21.04 -2.38
CA HIS A 328 -18.48 -20.76 -1.74
C HIS A 328 -18.30 -20.07 -0.39
N TRP A 329 -19.12 -19.06 -0.13
CA TRP A 329 -19.21 -18.43 1.17
C TRP A 329 -19.51 -19.47 2.25
N LYS A 330 -18.80 -19.36 3.34
CA LYS A 330 -19.01 -20.12 4.57
C LYS A 330 -19.60 -19.21 5.63
N ASP A 331 -20.24 -19.80 6.63
CA ASP A 331 -20.72 -19.05 7.79
C ASP A 331 -19.57 -18.73 8.78
N ASP A 332 -19.81 -17.82 9.70
CA ASP A 332 -18.80 -17.40 10.67
C ASP A 332 -18.29 -18.56 11.52
N VAL A 333 -19.12 -19.57 11.76
CA VAL A 333 -18.73 -20.76 12.57
C VAL A 333 -17.65 -21.54 11.86
N TRP A 334 -17.77 -21.69 10.52
CA TRP A 334 -16.77 -22.37 9.72
C TRP A 334 -15.42 -21.69 9.79
N TYR A 335 -15.35 -20.33 9.68
CA TYR A 335 -14.08 -19.59 9.71
C TYR A 335 -13.32 -19.74 11.05
N TRP A 336 -13.98 -20.16 12.11
CA TRP A 336 -13.39 -20.47 13.41
C TRP A 336 -13.14 -21.97 13.65
N SER A 337 -13.45 -22.83 12.68
CA SER A 337 -13.24 -24.27 12.76
C SER A 337 -11.79 -24.67 12.47
N GLU A 338 -11.46 -25.92 12.74
CA GLU A 338 -10.14 -26.48 12.36
C GLU A 338 -9.95 -26.55 10.85
N GLU A 339 -11.02 -26.69 10.09
CA GLU A 339 -11.02 -26.76 8.62
C GLU A 339 -10.63 -25.42 7.98
N ALA A 340 -10.78 -24.30 8.70
CA ALA A 340 -10.47 -22.97 8.21
C ALA A 340 -9.02 -22.55 8.48
N THR A 341 -8.18 -23.41 9.05
CA THR A 341 -6.84 -23.03 9.51
C THR A 341 -5.92 -22.61 8.38
N ASP A 342 -6.06 -23.21 7.20
CA ASP A 342 -5.25 -22.92 6.01
C ASP A 342 -6.04 -22.16 4.93
N TRP A 343 -7.23 -21.70 5.23
CA TRP A 343 -8.01 -20.87 4.31
C TRP A 343 -7.28 -19.55 3.98
N GLY A 344 -7.21 -19.23 2.71
CA GLY A 344 -6.50 -18.05 2.21
C GLY A 344 -5.07 -18.31 1.75
N TRP A 345 -4.61 -19.55 1.89
CA TRP A 345 -3.23 -19.92 1.61
C TRP A 345 -3.12 -21.33 1.06
N ASP A 346 -3.95 -21.69 0.08
CA ASP A 346 -3.99 -23.04 -0.51
C ASP A 346 -2.62 -23.48 -1.06
N TRP A 347 -1.82 -22.51 -1.51
CA TRP A 347 -0.46 -22.69 -2.00
C TRP A 347 0.61 -22.75 -0.88
N ALA A 348 0.26 -22.50 0.37
CA ALA A 348 1.21 -22.56 1.48
C ALA A 348 1.77 -23.99 1.65
N SER A 349 3.03 -24.07 2.03
CA SER A 349 3.65 -25.36 2.32
C SER A 349 2.99 -26.04 3.52
N GLU A 350 2.92 -27.37 3.52
CA GLU A 350 2.36 -28.13 4.65
C GLU A 350 3.08 -27.83 5.98
N SER A 351 4.38 -27.45 5.91
CA SER A 351 5.16 -27.07 7.08
C SER A 351 4.72 -25.73 7.68
N GLU A 352 4.07 -24.87 6.93
CA GLU A 352 3.59 -23.55 7.38
C GLU A 352 2.11 -23.54 7.78
N LYS A 353 1.28 -24.43 7.21
CA LYS A 353 -0.16 -24.47 7.47
C LYS A 353 -0.53 -24.50 8.95
N HIS A 354 0.25 -25.21 9.78
CA HIS A 354 0.00 -25.29 11.23
C HIS A 354 0.26 -23.95 11.97
N LEU A 355 0.93 -23.00 11.33
CA LEU A 355 1.20 -21.65 11.86
C LEU A 355 0.02 -20.70 11.60
N HIS A 356 -0.87 -21.05 10.70
CA HIS A 356 -2.03 -20.21 10.38
C HIS A 356 -3.04 -20.25 11.54
N PRO A 357 -3.40 -19.10 12.10
CA PRO A 357 -4.44 -19.05 13.12
C PRO A 357 -5.82 -19.29 12.50
N LYS A 358 -6.76 -19.71 13.31
CA LYS A 358 -8.17 -19.69 12.93
C LYS A 358 -8.57 -18.26 12.57
N TYR A 359 -9.52 -18.12 11.63
CA TYR A 359 -9.92 -16.84 11.05
C TYR A 359 -8.72 -16.12 10.41
N THR A 360 -8.00 -16.85 9.59
CA THR A 360 -6.75 -16.44 8.92
C THR A 360 -6.78 -15.03 8.35
N PRO A 361 -7.82 -14.57 7.60
CA PRO A 361 -7.80 -13.23 7.03
C PRO A 361 -7.57 -12.13 8.06
N THR A 362 -8.36 -12.14 9.14
CA THR A 362 -8.25 -11.11 10.18
C THR A 362 -6.88 -11.12 10.86
N PHE A 363 -6.39 -12.32 11.23
CA PHE A 363 -5.13 -12.42 11.96
C PHE A 363 -3.92 -12.15 11.06
N ARG A 364 -3.98 -12.52 9.79
CA ARG A 364 -2.88 -12.24 8.84
C ARG A 364 -2.73 -10.74 8.60
N TYR A 365 -3.80 -10.03 8.30
CA TYR A 365 -3.78 -8.58 8.15
C TYR A 365 -3.25 -7.88 9.41
N ALA A 366 -3.80 -8.23 10.57
CA ALA A 366 -3.35 -7.63 11.84
C ALA A 366 -1.88 -7.89 12.12
N LYS A 367 -1.41 -9.12 11.93
CA LYS A 367 0.00 -9.50 12.14
C LYS A 367 0.92 -8.74 11.19
N ASP A 368 0.58 -8.71 9.92
CA ASP A 368 1.42 -8.08 8.90
C ASP A 368 1.47 -6.55 9.09
N MET A 369 0.32 -5.89 9.22
CA MET A 369 0.28 -4.44 9.44
C MET A 369 1.05 -4.03 10.71
N ILE A 370 0.85 -4.73 11.83
CA ILE A 370 1.58 -4.45 13.08
C ILE A 370 3.08 -4.71 12.89
N GLY A 371 3.44 -5.81 12.26
CA GLY A 371 4.82 -6.15 11.97
C GLY A 371 5.50 -5.12 11.07
N CYS A 372 4.85 -4.72 9.99
CA CYS A 372 5.31 -3.67 9.09
C CYS A 372 5.54 -2.35 9.83
N LEU A 373 4.54 -1.87 10.57
CA LEU A 373 4.62 -0.60 11.30
C LEU A 373 5.71 -0.62 12.39
N ASN A 374 5.91 -1.76 13.06
CA ASN A 374 6.99 -1.94 14.04
C ASN A 374 8.39 -1.97 13.40
N ASN A 375 8.47 -2.17 12.08
CA ASN A 375 9.71 -2.27 11.33
C ASN A 375 9.82 -1.18 10.24
N TRP A 376 9.36 0.03 10.57
CA TRP A 376 9.55 1.27 9.81
C TRP A 376 8.74 1.41 8.51
N VAL A 377 7.86 0.49 8.20
CA VAL A 377 6.93 0.67 7.07
C VAL A 377 5.99 1.84 7.41
N ASP A 378 5.85 2.78 6.50
CA ASP A 378 5.11 4.03 6.72
C ASP A 378 3.79 4.11 5.93
N GLY A 379 3.48 3.13 5.12
CA GLY A 379 2.21 3.01 4.40
C GLY A 379 1.86 1.55 4.10
N TRP A 380 0.56 1.24 4.03
CA TRP A 380 0.09 -0.11 3.76
C TRP A 380 -1.14 -0.08 2.83
N ILE A 381 -1.09 -0.82 1.72
CA ILE A 381 -2.15 -0.83 0.70
C ILE A 381 -2.58 -2.28 0.46
N ASP A 382 -3.88 -2.51 0.66
CA ASP A 382 -4.55 -3.75 0.26
C ASP A 382 -4.65 -3.84 -1.27
N TRP A 383 -4.69 -5.07 -1.82
CA TRP A 383 -4.97 -5.23 -3.23
C TRP A 383 -6.42 -4.86 -3.53
N ASN A 384 -7.08 -5.39 -4.44
CA ASN A 384 -8.40 -5.00 -4.94
C ASN A 384 -9.41 -4.49 -3.89
N LEU A 385 -9.97 -3.29 -4.09
CA LEU A 385 -11.05 -2.76 -3.24
C LEU A 385 -12.31 -3.61 -3.28
N ILE A 386 -12.59 -4.25 -4.40
CA ILE A 386 -13.75 -5.12 -4.61
C ILE A 386 -13.32 -6.31 -5.43
N LEU A 387 -13.68 -7.50 -4.96
CA LEU A 387 -13.58 -8.77 -5.69
C LEU A 387 -14.97 -9.41 -5.73
N ASP A 388 -15.25 -10.25 -6.74
CA ASP A 388 -16.47 -11.05 -6.86
C ASP A 388 -16.23 -12.54 -6.50
#